data_1953aeaa50f42b456c38dc46121fd865
#
_entry.id   1953aeaa50f42b456c38dc46121fd865
#
_cell.length_a   1.000
_cell.length_b   1.000
_cell.length_c   1.000
_cell.angle_alpha   90.00
_cell.angle_beta   90.00
_cell.angle_gamma   90.00
#
_symmetry.space_group_name_H-M   'P 1'
#
loop_
_entity.id
_entity.type
_entity.pdbx_description
1 polymer ?
#
loop_
_entity_poly.entity_id
_entity_poly.type
_entity_poly.pdbx_seq_one_letter_code
_entity_poly.pdbx_strand_id
1 'polypeptide(L)'
;FRTWSCRMTKKIRPIFLVYSNGIFSLYEYEFENPESYNSLILRKQKNYSIEDTSISLEDLKGVLLRTSAVPEPEISFPQANSMKRIINLCELLSAQELSQDQVTEQYAFDIRQTSYYTDAARYLGLLDRRYGDGRRPVYFLTPMGRKIMGLGYRQRQLALCEAMLKHRPFRETFRLYLETGVMPDASAI
;
A
#
# COMPACT_ATOMS: atom_id res chain seq x y z
N PHE A 1 -8.76 29.33 -4.44
CA PHE A 1 -7.64 29.89 -3.65
C PHE A 1 -7.28 31.30 -4.12
N ARG A 2 -7.06 31.52 -5.43
CA ARG A 2 -6.72 32.82 -6.00
C ARG A 2 -7.66 33.94 -5.59
N THR A 3 -8.97 33.68 -5.63
CA THR A 3 -10.02 34.66 -5.25
C THR A 3 -9.99 35.02 -3.76
N TRP A 4 -9.55 34.10 -2.91
CA TRP A 4 -9.47 34.31 -1.47
C TRP A 4 -8.17 35.01 -1.03
N SER A 5 -7.02 34.69 -1.69
CA SER A 5 -5.74 35.33 -1.37
C SER A 5 -5.76 36.84 -1.72
N CYS A 6 -6.48 37.21 -2.79
CA CYS A 6 -6.66 38.62 -3.16
C CYS A 6 -7.61 39.40 -2.23
N ARG A 7 -8.54 38.69 -1.56
CA ARG A 7 -9.52 39.31 -0.66
C ARG A 7 -9.10 39.39 0.80
N MET A 8 -8.15 38.56 1.21
CA MET A 8 -7.65 38.51 2.59
C MET A 8 -6.21 38.97 2.62
N THR A 9 -5.92 39.90 3.53
CA THR A 9 -4.55 40.35 3.85
C THR A 9 -3.70 39.27 4.53
N LYS A 10 -4.25 38.05 4.72
CA LYS A 10 -3.58 36.93 5.38
C LYS A 10 -3.14 35.88 4.34
N LYS A 11 -1.95 35.34 4.54
CA LYS A 11 -1.42 34.23 3.76
C LYS A 11 -2.30 32.98 3.91
N ILE A 12 -2.81 32.47 2.81
CA ILE A 12 -3.62 31.25 2.78
C ILE A 12 -2.71 30.05 2.54
N ARG A 13 -2.86 29.00 3.34
CA ARG A 13 -2.11 27.75 3.21
C ARG A 13 -3.10 26.62 2.87
N PRO A 14 -2.98 25.99 1.70
CA PRO A 14 -3.75 24.80 1.38
C PRO A 14 -3.35 23.63 2.31
N ILE A 15 -4.34 22.97 2.90
CA ILE A 15 -4.12 21.78 3.71
C ILE A 15 -4.96 20.64 3.11
N PHE A 16 -4.30 19.52 2.82
CA PHE A 16 -4.95 18.30 2.36
C PHE A 16 -4.88 17.26 3.47
N LEU A 17 -6.01 16.67 3.79
CA LEU A 17 -6.12 15.55 4.70
C LEU A 17 -6.41 14.29 3.88
N VAL A 18 -5.56 13.28 4.04
CA VAL A 18 -5.71 11.97 3.40
C VAL A 18 -5.76 10.91 4.49
N TYR A 19 -6.77 10.04 4.42
CA TYR A 19 -6.83 8.84 5.25
C TYR A 19 -6.49 7.64 4.38
N SER A 20 -5.50 6.85 4.79
CA SER A 20 -5.09 5.62 4.12
C SER A 20 -4.38 4.72 5.11
N ASN A 21 -4.70 3.43 5.06
CA ASN A 21 -4.04 2.39 5.88
C ASN A 21 -4.04 2.70 7.40
N GLY A 22 -5.15 3.24 7.93
CA GLY A 22 -5.26 3.58 9.36
C GLY A 22 -4.52 4.85 9.79
N ILE A 23 -3.93 5.59 8.85
CA ILE A 23 -3.17 6.81 9.11
C ILE A 23 -3.85 8.02 8.47
N PHE A 24 -3.98 9.09 9.23
CA PHE A 24 -4.34 10.40 8.76
C PHE A 24 -3.07 11.18 8.40
N SER A 25 -2.89 11.47 7.12
CA SER A 25 -1.76 12.28 6.62
C SER A 25 -2.24 13.68 6.30
N LEU A 26 -1.63 14.66 6.93
CA LEU A 26 -1.92 16.09 6.79
C LEU A 26 -0.79 16.73 6.01
N TYR A 27 -1.11 17.24 4.82
CA TYR A 27 -0.16 17.88 3.91
C TYR A 27 -0.44 19.38 3.87
N GLU A 28 0.51 20.19 4.31
CA GLU A 28 0.48 21.64 4.23
C GLU A 28 1.26 22.10 3.01
N TYR A 29 0.61 22.81 2.11
CA TYR A 29 1.20 23.34 0.90
C TYR A 29 1.29 24.88 0.94
N GLU A 30 2.14 25.41 0.08
CA GLU A 30 2.29 26.83 -0.15
C GLU A 30 2.50 27.08 -1.64
N PHE A 31 1.93 28.17 -2.17
CA PHE A 31 2.26 28.67 -3.50
C PHE A 31 3.50 29.57 -3.41
N GLU A 32 4.56 29.25 -4.14
CA GLU A 32 5.72 30.15 -4.28
C GLU A 32 5.32 31.42 -5.08
N ASN A 33 4.50 31.21 -6.12
CA ASN A 33 3.89 32.28 -6.88
C ASN A 33 2.37 32.09 -6.91
N PRO A 34 1.58 32.93 -6.20
CA PRO A 34 0.12 32.83 -6.19
C PRO A 34 -0.55 32.92 -7.56
N GLU A 35 0.13 33.48 -8.56
CA GLU A 35 -0.36 33.60 -9.93
C GLU A 35 -0.15 32.32 -10.77
N SER A 36 0.69 31.40 -10.30
CA SER A 36 1.01 30.15 -10.98
C SER A 36 0.50 28.92 -10.20
N TYR A 37 -0.43 28.14 -10.77
CA TYR A 37 -0.91 26.89 -10.17
C TYR A 37 0.18 25.83 -10.04
N ASN A 38 1.20 25.87 -10.89
CA ASN A 38 2.31 24.91 -10.87
C ASN A 38 3.37 25.24 -9.80
N SER A 39 3.20 26.34 -9.06
CA SER A 39 4.13 26.76 -8.00
C SER A 39 3.74 26.17 -6.61
N LEU A 40 2.83 25.21 -6.55
CA LEU A 40 2.43 24.57 -5.31
C LEU A 40 3.53 23.66 -4.80
N ILE A 41 4.07 23.97 -3.62
CA ILE A 41 5.13 23.18 -2.96
C ILE A 41 4.65 22.63 -1.62
N LEU A 42 5.06 21.41 -1.31
CA LEU A 42 4.81 20.78 -0.01
C LEU A 42 5.75 21.40 1.03
N ARG A 43 5.19 22.04 2.06
CA ARG A 43 5.96 22.64 3.16
C ARG A 43 6.07 21.72 4.36
N LYS A 44 5.01 20.98 4.67
CA LYS A 44 4.97 20.14 5.86
C LYS A 44 4.07 18.94 5.65
N GLN A 45 4.50 17.82 6.16
CA GLN A 45 3.67 16.62 6.29
C GLN A 45 3.65 16.19 7.75
N LYS A 46 2.46 15.82 8.24
CA LYS A 46 2.28 15.19 9.55
C LYS A 46 1.39 13.98 9.39
N ASN A 47 1.77 12.90 10.05
CA ASN A 47 0.97 11.68 10.10
C ASN A 47 0.44 11.50 11.53
N TYR A 48 -0.83 11.11 11.63
CA TYR A 48 -1.51 10.85 12.89
C TYR A 48 -2.15 9.47 12.83
N SER A 49 -2.13 8.76 13.93
CA SER A 49 -2.89 7.54 14.12
C SER A 49 -3.71 7.66 15.40
N ILE A 50 -4.88 7.04 15.41
CA ILE A 50 -5.74 6.97 16.61
C ILE A 50 -5.34 5.75 17.45
N GLU A 51 -4.69 4.75 16.84
CA GLU A 51 -4.26 3.52 17.47
C GLU A 51 -2.74 3.51 17.69
N ASP A 52 -2.27 2.63 18.59
CA ASP A 52 -0.84 2.34 18.69
C ASP A 52 -0.36 1.72 17.37
N THR A 53 0.58 2.41 16.72
CA THR A 53 1.17 2.00 15.43
C THR A 53 2.56 1.41 15.59
N SER A 54 3.09 1.35 16.81
CA SER A 54 4.43 0.85 17.05
C SER A 54 4.51 -0.66 16.76
N ILE A 55 5.49 -1.05 15.96
CA ILE A 55 5.83 -2.44 15.67
C ILE A 55 7.30 -2.60 16.00
N SER A 56 7.59 -3.47 16.95
CA SER A 56 8.94 -3.77 17.37
C SER A 56 9.57 -4.87 16.52
N LEU A 57 10.89 -4.99 16.60
CA LEU A 57 11.60 -6.12 15.97
C LEU A 57 11.17 -7.46 16.56
N GLU A 58 10.84 -7.49 17.85
CA GLU A 58 10.35 -8.71 18.53
C GLU A 58 8.97 -9.12 18.00
N ASP A 59 8.09 -8.18 17.67
CA ASP A 59 6.82 -8.49 17.00
C ASP A 59 7.06 -9.19 15.66
N LEU A 60 8.01 -8.68 14.86
CA LEU A 60 8.35 -9.26 13.56
C LEU A 60 9.01 -10.63 13.67
N LYS A 61 9.91 -10.81 14.65
CA LYS A 61 10.46 -12.14 14.99
C LYS A 61 9.36 -13.11 15.39
N GLY A 62 8.42 -12.66 16.21
CA GLY A 62 7.25 -13.45 16.60
C GLY A 62 6.39 -13.86 15.39
N VAL A 63 6.21 -12.98 14.41
CA VAL A 63 5.54 -13.32 13.13
C VAL A 63 6.32 -14.41 12.40
N LEU A 64 7.64 -14.24 12.23
CA LEU A 64 8.49 -15.22 11.55
C LEU A 64 8.41 -16.62 12.17
N LEU A 65 8.45 -16.70 13.51
CA LEU A 65 8.43 -17.97 14.25
C LEU A 65 7.10 -18.73 14.11
N ARG A 66 5.97 -18.01 14.13
CA ARG A 66 4.64 -18.65 14.05
C ARG A 66 4.16 -18.91 12.62
N THR A 67 4.81 -18.29 11.61
CA THR A 67 4.40 -18.44 10.22
C THR A 67 5.08 -19.65 9.59
N SER A 68 4.31 -20.57 9.04
CA SER A 68 4.83 -21.68 8.23
C SER A 68 4.94 -21.27 6.77
N ALA A 69 6.00 -21.73 6.10
CA ALA A 69 6.12 -21.55 4.67
C ALA A 69 5.06 -22.37 3.92
N VAL A 70 4.58 -21.84 2.81
CA VAL A 70 3.65 -22.52 1.89
C VAL A 70 4.33 -22.72 0.54
N PRO A 71 3.85 -23.64 -0.30
CA PRO A 71 4.28 -23.74 -1.69
C PRO A 71 4.05 -22.41 -2.41
N GLU A 72 4.99 -22.04 -3.30
CA GLU A 72 4.85 -20.83 -4.10
C GLU A 72 3.63 -20.97 -5.03
N PRO A 73 2.81 -19.92 -5.17
CA PRO A 73 1.66 -19.94 -6.05
C PRO A 73 2.07 -19.96 -7.53
N GLU A 74 1.19 -20.44 -8.40
CA GLU A 74 1.36 -20.35 -9.87
C GLU A 74 1.17 -18.91 -10.40
N ILE A 75 1.68 -17.94 -9.70
CA ILE A 75 1.65 -16.51 -10.03
C ILE A 75 3.10 -16.05 -10.04
N SER A 76 3.48 -15.30 -11.06
CA SER A 76 4.85 -14.77 -11.16
C SER A 76 5.24 -14.00 -9.90
N PHE A 77 6.51 -14.13 -9.50
CA PHE A 77 7.04 -13.37 -8.37
C PHE A 77 6.75 -11.87 -8.53
N PRO A 78 6.33 -11.17 -7.47
CA PRO A 78 5.92 -9.78 -7.53
C PRO A 78 6.98 -8.84 -8.11
N GLN A 79 6.62 -8.06 -9.11
CA GLN A 79 7.43 -6.97 -9.65
C GLN A 79 7.02 -5.59 -9.09
N ALA A 80 6.01 -5.57 -8.21
CA ALA A 80 5.57 -4.36 -7.54
C ALA A 80 6.61 -3.89 -6.51
N ASN A 81 6.93 -2.61 -6.53
CA ASN A 81 7.98 -2.00 -5.70
C ASN A 81 7.42 -1.18 -4.53
N SER A 82 6.11 -1.21 -4.29
CA SER A 82 5.47 -0.41 -3.24
C SER A 82 4.36 -1.17 -2.55
N MET A 83 4.64 -1.64 -1.33
CA MET A 83 3.63 -2.27 -0.49
C MET A 83 2.47 -1.32 -0.15
N LYS A 84 2.75 -0.02 0.00
CA LYS A 84 1.72 1.00 0.21
C LYS A 84 0.69 1.01 -0.92
N ARG A 85 1.11 0.87 -2.18
CA ARG A 85 0.19 0.81 -3.34
C ARG A 85 -0.62 -0.48 -3.35
N ILE A 86 -0.05 -1.60 -2.93
CA ILE A 86 -0.78 -2.87 -2.76
C ILE A 86 -1.88 -2.69 -1.70
N ILE A 87 -1.56 -2.11 -0.55
CA ILE A 87 -2.53 -1.86 0.52
C ILE A 87 -3.65 -0.93 0.04
N ASN A 88 -3.31 0.18 -0.61
CA ASN A 88 -4.30 1.12 -1.14
C ASN A 88 -5.23 0.45 -2.17
N LEU A 89 -4.68 -0.42 -3.03
CA LEU A 89 -5.48 -1.21 -3.96
C LEU A 89 -6.46 -2.14 -3.22
N CYS A 90 -6.01 -2.80 -2.16
CA CYS A 90 -6.86 -3.63 -1.33
C CYS A 90 -7.93 -2.80 -0.59
N GLU A 91 -7.60 -1.61 -0.10
CA GLU A 91 -8.56 -0.68 0.50
C GLU A 91 -9.64 -0.25 -0.50
N LEU A 92 -9.27 0.07 -1.73
CA LEU A 92 -10.22 0.39 -2.79
C LEU A 92 -11.18 -0.78 -3.06
N LEU A 93 -10.63 -1.99 -3.19
CA LEU A 93 -11.41 -3.22 -3.44
C LEU A 93 -12.20 -3.70 -2.21
N SER A 94 -12.03 -3.08 -1.04
CA SER A 94 -12.87 -3.33 0.12
C SER A 94 -14.28 -2.76 -0.05
N ALA A 95 -14.43 -1.70 -0.84
CA ALA A 95 -15.71 -1.06 -1.10
C ALA A 95 -16.49 -1.74 -2.25
N GLN A 96 -15.79 -2.23 -3.27
CA GLN A 96 -16.38 -2.81 -4.46
C GLN A 96 -15.36 -3.63 -5.27
N GLU A 97 -15.87 -4.56 -6.07
CA GLU A 97 -15.06 -5.25 -7.07
C GLU A 97 -14.83 -4.33 -8.28
N LEU A 98 -13.67 -4.39 -8.90
CA LEU A 98 -13.31 -3.52 -10.01
C LEU A 98 -12.73 -4.31 -11.18
N SER A 99 -13.10 -3.92 -12.39
CA SER A 99 -12.45 -4.40 -13.60
C SER A 99 -11.03 -3.81 -13.72
N GLN A 100 -10.20 -4.43 -14.56
CA GLN A 100 -8.85 -3.94 -14.83
C GLN A 100 -8.84 -2.47 -15.29
N ASP A 101 -9.79 -2.09 -16.15
CA ASP A 101 -9.89 -0.72 -16.65
C ASP A 101 -10.23 0.26 -15.52
N GLN A 102 -11.18 -0.10 -14.65
CA GLN A 102 -11.53 0.73 -13.50
C GLN A 102 -10.38 0.90 -12.50
N VAL A 103 -9.61 -0.16 -12.25
CA VAL A 103 -8.40 -0.06 -11.42
C VAL A 103 -7.38 0.87 -12.08
N THR A 104 -7.16 0.71 -13.40
CA THR A 104 -6.22 1.54 -14.17
C THR A 104 -6.61 3.02 -14.12
N GLU A 105 -7.87 3.33 -14.30
CA GLU A 105 -8.39 4.70 -14.27
C GLU A 105 -8.31 5.33 -12.87
N GLN A 106 -8.78 4.62 -11.83
CA GLN A 106 -8.84 5.16 -10.47
C GLN A 106 -7.47 5.39 -9.85
N TYR A 107 -6.45 4.61 -10.25
CA TYR A 107 -5.08 4.77 -9.77
C TYR A 107 -4.20 5.62 -10.67
N ALA A 108 -4.71 6.06 -11.83
CA ALA A 108 -3.90 6.68 -12.88
C ALA A 108 -2.66 5.82 -13.22
N PHE A 109 -2.81 4.50 -13.17
CA PHE A 109 -1.80 3.55 -13.60
C PHE A 109 -1.80 3.41 -15.12
N ASP A 110 -0.69 2.96 -15.69
CA ASP A 110 -0.76 2.26 -16.96
C ASP A 110 -1.22 0.79 -16.75
N ILE A 111 -1.61 0.13 -17.82
CA ILE A 111 -2.10 -1.27 -17.79
C ILE A 111 -1.05 -2.22 -17.20
N ARG A 112 0.23 -1.98 -17.46
CA ARG A 112 1.34 -2.79 -16.95
C ARG A 112 1.47 -2.63 -15.43
N GLN A 113 1.39 -1.41 -14.91
CA GLN A 113 1.42 -1.16 -13.48
C GLN A 113 0.22 -1.80 -12.78
N THR A 114 -0.99 -1.71 -13.37
CA THR A 114 -2.17 -2.39 -12.84
C THR A 114 -1.91 -3.89 -12.70
N SER A 115 -1.35 -4.54 -13.72
CA SER A 115 -1.00 -5.97 -13.66
C SER A 115 0.01 -6.26 -12.55
N TYR A 116 1.08 -5.47 -12.43
CA TYR A 116 2.11 -5.70 -11.41
C TYR A 116 1.54 -5.63 -9.99
N TYR A 117 0.71 -4.64 -9.68
CA TYR A 117 0.16 -4.48 -8.34
C TYR A 117 -0.96 -5.47 -8.04
N THR A 118 -1.81 -5.81 -9.02
CA THR A 118 -2.84 -6.83 -8.84
C THR A 118 -2.24 -8.23 -8.70
N ASP A 119 -1.23 -8.59 -9.49
CA ASP A 119 -0.56 -9.88 -9.39
C ASP A 119 0.25 -9.99 -8.09
N ALA A 120 0.89 -8.91 -7.63
CA ALA A 120 1.54 -8.90 -6.32
C ALA A 120 0.54 -9.13 -5.17
N ALA A 121 -0.62 -8.48 -5.20
CA ALA A 121 -1.65 -8.67 -4.18
C ALA A 121 -2.25 -10.09 -4.24
N ARG A 122 -2.36 -10.69 -5.45
CA ARG A 122 -2.80 -12.08 -5.65
C ARG A 122 -1.74 -13.07 -5.15
N TYR A 123 -0.47 -12.83 -5.45
CA TYR A 123 0.64 -13.63 -4.94
C TYR A 123 0.63 -13.72 -3.41
N LEU A 124 0.33 -12.61 -2.73
CA LEU A 124 0.18 -12.55 -1.28
C LEU A 124 -1.17 -13.13 -0.79
N GLY A 125 -2.05 -13.59 -1.68
CA GLY A 125 -3.36 -14.13 -1.34
C GLY A 125 -4.38 -13.09 -0.87
N LEU A 126 -4.11 -11.80 -1.06
CA LEU A 126 -5.02 -10.71 -0.66
C LEU A 126 -6.16 -10.50 -1.65
N LEU A 127 -5.86 -10.63 -2.94
CA LEU A 127 -6.80 -10.51 -4.05
C LEU A 127 -6.96 -11.82 -4.80
N ASP A 128 -8.05 -11.89 -5.54
CA ASP A 128 -8.21 -12.85 -6.63
C ASP A 128 -8.89 -12.16 -7.82
N ARG A 129 -8.99 -12.88 -8.92
CA ARG A 129 -9.65 -12.40 -10.13
C ARG A 129 -10.59 -13.45 -10.71
N ARG A 130 -11.65 -12.98 -11.35
CA ARG A 130 -12.49 -13.80 -12.23
C ARG A 130 -12.59 -13.13 -13.59
N TYR A 131 -12.85 -13.91 -14.61
CA TYR A 131 -13.10 -13.41 -15.95
C TYR A 131 -14.61 -13.36 -16.19
N GLY A 132 -15.12 -12.19 -16.54
CA GLY A 132 -16.49 -12.00 -17.01
C GLY A 132 -16.62 -12.25 -18.52
N ASP A 133 -17.79 -11.98 -19.07
CA ASP A 133 -18.13 -12.22 -20.49
C ASP A 133 -17.21 -11.50 -21.50
N GLY A 134 -16.49 -10.47 -21.09
CA GLY A 134 -15.59 -9.65 -21.92
C GLY A 134 -14.11 -10.04 -21.90
N ARG A 135 -13.72 -11.20 -21.38
CA ARG A 135 -12.32 -11.64 -21.22
C ARG A 135 -11.44 -10.74 -20.35
N ARG A 136 -11.98 -9.65 -19.80
CA ARG A 136 -11.24 -8.75 -18.89
C ARG A 136 -11.39 -9.22 -17.45
N PRO A 137 -10.30 -9.23 -16.67
CA PRO A 137 -10.37 -9.64 -15.28
C PRO A 137 -11.14 -8.62 -14.44
N VAL A 138 -11.92 -9.13 -13.51
CA VAL A 138 -12.52 -8.38 -12.40
C VAL A 138 -11.82 -8.84 -11.13
N TYR A 139 -11.27 -7.89 -10.38
CA TYR A 139 -10.53 -8.13 -9.16
C TYR A 139 -11.42 -7.95 -7.94
N PHE A 140 -11.19 -8.76 -6.93
CA PHE A 140 -11.91 -8.71 -5.65
C PHE A 140 -11.02 -9.20 -4.51
N LEU A 141 -11.34 -8.78 -3.29
CA LEU A 141 -10.66 -9.27 -2.10
C LEU A 141 -11.01 -10.74 -1.81
N THR A 142 -9.99 -11.54 -1.51
CA THR A 142 -10.20 -12.86 -0.92
C THR A 142 -10.81 -12.76 0.48
N PRO A 143 -11.34 -13.84 1.07
CA PRO A 143 -11.74 -13.85 2.48
C PRO A 143 -10.60 -13.40 3.42
N MET A 144 -9.36 -13.82 3.15
CA MET A 144 -8.17 -13.40 3.90
C MET A 144 -7.90 -11.90 3.71
N GLY A 145 -7.96 -11.40 2.47
CA GLY A 145 -7.78 -9.98 2.18
C GLY A 145 -8.82 -9.12 2.90
N ARG A 146 -10.11 -9.49 2.87
CA ARG A 146 -11.17 -8.80 3.64
C ARG A 146 -10.90 -8.77 5.14
N LYS A 147 -10.51 -9.92 5.71
CA LYS A 147 -10.17 -10.01 7.13
C LYS A 147 -9.02 -9.06 7.48
N ILE A 148 -7.94 -9.08 6.70
CA ILE A 148 -6.76 -8.24 6.93
C ILE A 148 -7.10 -6.76 6.80
N MET A 149 -7.85 -6.36 5.76
CA MET A 149 -8.24 -4.96 5.57
C MET A 149 -9.18 -4.43 6.67
N GLY A 150 -9.94 -5.30 7.33
CA GLY A 150 -10.78 -4.95 8.49
C GLY A 150 -10.04 -4.79 9.81
N LEU A 151 -8.75 -5.10 9.88
CA LEU A 151 -7.96 -4.95 11.10
C LEU A 151 -7.52 -3.50 11.33
N GLY A 152 -7.30 -3.12 12.61
CA GLY A 152 -6.61 -1.89 12.98
C GLY A 152 -5.17 -1.87 12.47
N TYR A 153 -4.54 -0.68 12.46
CA TYR A 153 -3.26 -0.46 11.78
C TYR A 153 -2.19 -1.50 12.15
N ARG A 154 -1.85 -1.60 13.44
CA ARG A 154 -0.78 -2.49 13.92
C ARG A 154 -1.03 -3.95 13.55
N GLN A 155 -2.24 -4.45 13.82
CA GLN A 155 -2.62 -5.83 13.52
C GLN A 155 -2.62 -6.10 12.01
N ARG A 156 -3.05 -5.14 11.20
CA ARG A 156 -3.03 -5.20 9.72
C ARG A 156 -1.59 -5.33 9.22
N GLN A 157 -0.66 -4.49 9.71
CA GLN A 157 0.74 -4.56 9.28
C GLN A 157 1.37 -5.92 9.64
N LEU A 158 1.14 -6.44 10.84
CA LEU A 158 1.64 -7.75 11.25
C LEU A 158 1.03 -8.89 10.42
N ALA A 159 -0.26 -8.82 10.08
CA ALA A 159 -0.91 -9.80 9.21
C ALA A 159 -0.40 -9.74 7.75
N LEU A 160 -0.07 -8.55 7.25
CA LEU A 160 0.57 -8.38 5.94
C LEU A 160 2.00 -8.94 5.94
N CYS A 161 2.77 -8.70 7.01
CA CYS A 161 4.08 -9.34 7.20
C CYS A 161 3.94 -10.87 7.23
N GLU A 162 2.95 -11.41 7.92
CA GLU A 162 2.67 -12.84 7.93
C GLU A 162 2.38 -13.37 6.52
N ALA A 163 1.53 -12.68 5.75
CA ALA A 163 1.24 -13.05 4.36
C ALA A 163 2.51 -13.09 3.50
N MET A 164 3.42 -12.13 3.65
CA MET A 164 4.72 -12.12 2.95
C MET A 164 5.62 -13.27 3.41
N LEU A 165 5.76 -13.49 4.72
CA LEU A 165 6.66 -14.48 5.30
C LEU A 165 6.19 -15.94 5.09
N LYS A 166 5.01 -16.18 4.54
CA LYS A 166 4.59 -17.48 4.02
C LYS A 166 5.38 -17.89 2.78
N HIS A 167 5.89 -16.94 2.01
CA HIS A 167 6.63 -17.16 0.78
C HIS A 167 8.13 -17.18 1.05
N ARG A 168 8.79 -18.23 0.52
CA ARG A 168 10.20 -18.51 0.79
C ARG A 168 11.14 -17.33 0.50
N PRO A 169 11.05 -16.62 -0.62
CA PRO A 169 11.98 -15.53 -0.90
C PRO A 169 11.95 -14.43 0.18
N PHE A 170 10.77 -13.98 0.58
CA PHE A 170 10.65 -12.96 1.63
C PHE A 170 11.10 -13.49 3.00
N ARG A 171 10.79 -14.75 3.30
CA ARG A 171 11.16 -15.38 4.55
C ARG A 171 12.67 -15.49 4.72
N GLU A 172 13.38 -15.99 3.70
CA GLU A 172 14.82 -16.14 3.73
C GLU A 172 15.53 -14.78 3.76
N THR A 173 15.07 -13.83 2.96
CA THR A 173 15.56 -12.44 3.01
C THR A 173 15.46 -11.87 4.43
N PHE A 174 14.31 -12.01 5.07
CA PHE A 174 14.11 -11.48 6.40
C PHE A 174 14.95 -12.21 7.45
N ARG A 175 15.09 -13.54 7.34
CA ARG A 175 15.93 -14.32 8.24
C ARG A 175 17.40 -13.88 8.15
N LEU A 176 17.95 -13.76 6.95
CA LEU A 176 19.30 -13.27 6.73
C LEU A 176 19.51 -11.86 7.27
N TYR A 177 18.51 -10.98 7.07
CA TYR A 177 18.56 -9.65 7.66
C TYR A 177 18.61 -9.69 9.20
N LEU A 178 17.83 -10.55 9.85
CA LEU A 178 17.85 -10.69 11.31
C LEU A 178 19.19 -11.24 11.85
N GLU A 179 19.87 -12.08 11.07
CA GLU A 179 21.15 -12.68 11.43
C GLU A 179 22.33 -11.70 11.23
N THR A 180 22.28 -10.93 10.15
CA THR A 180 23.43 -10.09 9.72
C THR A 180 23.26 -8.61 10.02
N GLY A 181 22.04 -8.13 10.24
CA GLY A 181 21.68 -6.70 10.33
C GLY A 181 21.78 -5.94 9.00
N VAL A 182 22.07 -6.62 7.90
CA VAL A 182 22.24 -6.03 6.57
C VAL A 182 21.27 -6.68 5.58
N MET A 183 20.67 -5.85 4.68
CA MET A 183 19.84 -6.41 3.61
C MET A 183 20.68 -7.26 2.67
N PRO A 184 20.31 -8.54 2.45
CA PRO A 184 21.05 -9.42 1.56
C PRO A 184 20.93 -8.96 0.10
N ASP A 185 21.96 -9.21 -0.68
CA ASP A 185 21.92 -9.05 -2.14
C ASP A 185 21.04 -10.13 -2.78
N ALA A 186 20.52 -9.83 -3.98
CA ALA A 186 19.65 -10.76 -4.71
C ALA A 186 20.32 -12.12 -5.02
N SER A 187 21.66 -12.18 -5.05
CA SER A 187 22.44 -13.40 -5.23
C SER A 187 22.54 -14.27 -3.98
N ALA A 188 22.16 -13.75 -2.81
CA ALA A 188 22.23 -14.46 -1.53
C ALA A 188 20.91 -15.17 -1.15
N ILE A 189 19.87 -15.02 -1.95
CA ILE A 189 18.51 -15.56 -1.78
C ILE A 189 18.23 -16.60 -2.86
#